data_d5f04790f606480218d0258301a5750a
#
_entry.id   d5f04790f606480218d0258301a5750a
#
_cell.length_a   1.000
_cell.length_b   1.000
_cell.length_c   1.000
_cell.angle_alpha   90.00
_cell.angle_beta   90.00
_cell.angle_gamma   90.00
#
_symmetry.space_group_name_H-M   'P 1'
#
loop_
_entity.id
_entity.type
_entity.pdbx_description
1 polymer ?
#
loop_
_entity_poly.entity_id
_entity_poly.type
_entity_poly.pdbx_seq_one_letter_code
_entity_poly.pdbx_strand_id
1 'polypeptide(L)'
;PGEGGGEAYTDVRTDYGATASILAEYFSDTGATPIPPDAHETEVTGATLSTRAATGLLYGIISDTNRLTRGASAADFAAGAYLQPGVDEDNLERIADPAVSTEALDVKARAIAGREVRGSFAVSDVGRVSNVDAIPQAADELVGLEGVTAVVVLGEREGTVHLSGRSRDDRVHMGRALEAAVGDVDDASAGGHARMGGGQIGPQITADGSEDIPVLGREELIDRLFDSMDGER
;
A
#
# COMPACT_ATOMS: atom_id res chain seq x y z
N PRO A 1 -18.44 18.65 -3.58
CA PRO A 1 -17.93 19.28 -4.78
C PRO A 1 -16.62 20.01 -4.40
N GLY A 2 -15.47 19.36 -4.68
CA GLY A 2 -14.17 20.00 -4.51
C GLY A 2 -13.90 20.91 -5.70
N GLU A 3 -13.63 22.17 -5.45
CA GLU A 3 -13.15 23.09 -6.46
C GLU A 3 -11.72 22.69 -6.87
N GLY A 4 -11.63 21.82 -7.87
CA GLY A 4 -10.39 21.55 -8.58
C GLY A 4 -10.19 22.61 -9.66
N GLY A 5 -9.48 23.68 -9.36
CA GLY A 5 -9.03 24.67 -10.34
C GLY A 5 -7.91 24.08 -11.21
N GLY A 6 -8.26 23.27 -12.20
CA GLY A 6 -7.36 22.76 -13.21
C GLY A 6 -7.90 23.12 -14.60
N GLU A 7 -7.00 23.35 -15.53
CA GLU A 7 -7.29 23.88 -16.86
C GLU A 7 -8.19 22.96 -17.68
N ALA A 8 -9.16 23.54 -18.35
CA ALA A 8 -10.00 23.09 -19.46
C ALA A 8 -11.01 21.95 -19.21
N TYR A 9 -10.75 20.89 -18.46
CA TYR A 9 -11.71 19.81 -18.21
C TYR A 9 -11.44 19.10 -16.87
N THR A 10 -12.48 19.01 -16.03
CA THR A 10 -12.41 18.29 -14.74
C THR A 10 -13.65 17.40 -14.62
N ASP A 11 -13.44 16.09 -14.46
CA ASP A 11 -14.51 15.12 -14.17
C ASP A 11 -14.17 14.40 -12.86
N VAL A 12 -15.00 14.59 -11.83
CA VAL A 12 -14.86 13.96 -10.51
C VAL A 12 -16.13 13.18 -10.23
N ARG A 13 -16.01 11.86 -10.22
CA ARG A 13 -17.10 10.92 -9.94
C ARG A 13 -16.79 10.13 -8.70
N THR A 14 -17.55 10.34 -7.65
CA THR A 14 -17.31 9.70 -6.34
C THR A 14 -17.99 8.33 -6.21
N ASP A 15 -18.79 7.92 -7.18
CA ASP A 15 -19.49 6.66 -7.28
C ASP A 15 -18.75 5.59 -8.10
N TYR A 16 -17.55 5.93 -8.60
CA TYR A 16 -16.63 5.00 -9.25
C TYR A 16 -15.58 4.51 -8.24
N GLY A 17 -15.26 3.22 -8.27
CA GLY A 17 -14.24 2.63 -7.42
C GLY A 17 -12.81 2.98 -7.87
N ALA A 18 -12.63 3.25 -9.17
CA ALA A 18 -11.35 3.58 -9.76
C ALA A 18 -11.45 4.70 -10.80
N THR A 19 -10.49 5.61 -10.81
CA THR A 19 -10.35 6.63 -11.87
C THR A 19 -10.13 5.99 -13.24
N ALA A 20 -9.47 4.84 -13.30
CA ALA A 20 -9.24 4.09 -14.52
C ALA A 20 -10.56 3.66 -15.21
N SER A 21 -11.63 3.45 -14.44
CA SER A 21 -12.96 3.12 -14.98
C SER A 21 -13.58 4.31 -15.74
N ILE A 22 -13.37 5.53 -15.25
CA ILE A 22 -13.83 6.76 -15.93
C ILE A 22 -13.09 6.92 -17.27
N LEU A 23 -11.78 6.67 -17.28
CA LEU A 23 -10.99 6.72 -18.53
C LEU A 23 -11.42 5.64 -19.53
N ALA A 24 -11.70 4.41 -19.06
CA ALA A 24 -12.20 3.33 -19.90
C ALA A 24 -13.56 3.68 -20.54
N GLU A 25 -14.45 4.34 -19.78
CA GLU A 25 -15.74 4.83 -20.29
C GLU A 25 -15.53 5.86 -21.42
N TYR A 26 -14.60 6.83 -21.25
CA TYR A 26 -14.31 7.77 -22.32
C TYR A 26 -13.82 7.10 -23.60
N PHE A 27 -12.95 6.10 -23.49
CA PHE A 27 -12.52 5.33 -24.67
C PHE A 27 -13.69 4.59 -25.32
N SER A 28 -14.54 3.97 -24.51
CA SER A 28 -15.74 3.29 -25.00
C SER A 28 -16.70 4.25 -25.70
N ASP A 29 -16.95 5.43 -25.15
CA ASP A 29 -17.85 6.45 -25.70
C ASP A 29 -17.33 7.03 -27.01
N THR A 30 -16.02 7.08 -27.23
CA THR A 30 -15.41 7.45 -28.52
C THR A 30 -15.51 6.33 -29.56
N GLY A 31 -16.02 5.16 -29.20
CA GLY A 31 -16.07 3.98 -30.07
C GLY A 31 -14.71 3.31 -30.26
N ALA A 32 -13.73 3.62 -29.40
CA ALA A 32 -12.44 2.95 -29.45
C ALA A 32 -12.58 1.46 -29.09
N THR A 33 -11.92 0.60 -29.86
CA THR A 33 -11.92 -0.84 -29.63
C THR A 33 -10.61 -1.27 -29.03
N PRO A 34 -10.58 -2.00 -27.89
CA PRO A 34 -9.36 -2.59 -27.38
C PRO A 34 -8.75 -3.58 -28.37
N ILE A 35 -7.46 -3.45 -28.65
CA ILE A 35 -6.73 -4.32 -29.57
C ILE A 35 -6.31 -5.59 -28.83
N PRO A 36 -6.71 -6.80 -29.29
CA PRO A 36 -6.21 -8.05 -28.70
C PRO A 36 -4.68 -8.16 -28.78
N PRO A 37 -4.01 -8.78 -27.81
CA PRO A 37 -2.55 -8.87 -27.75
C PRO A 37 -1.91 -9.53 -28.97
N ASP A 38 -2.62 -10.44 -29.65
CA ASP A 38 -2.17 -11.21 -30.82
C ASP A 38 -2.56 -10.56 -32.15
N ALA A 39 -3.32 -9.45 -32.12
CA ALA A 39 -3.74 -8.75 -33.34
C ALA A 39 -2.67 -7.78 -33.83
N HIS A 40 -2.48 -7.73 -35.16
CA HIS A 40 -1.65 -6.70 -35.77
C HIS A 40 -2.44 -5.37 -35.87
N GLU A 41 -1.83 -4.25 -35.48
CA GLU A 41 -2.45 -2.92 -35.50
C GLU A 41 -3.02 -2.53 -36.88
N THR A 42 -2.47 -3.12 -37.95
CA THR A 42 -2.94 -2.89 -39.34
C THR A 42 -4.26 -3.56 -39.68
N GLU A 43 -4.77 -4.45 -38.83
CA GLU A 43 -6.02 -5.19 -39.06
C GLU A 43 -7.24 -4.50 -38.43
N VAL A 44 -7.02 -3.48 -37.57
CA VAL A 44 -8.08 -2.79 -36.85
C VAL A 44 -8.42 -1.46 -37.53
N THR A 45 -9.68 -1.29 -37.93
CA THR A 45 -10.19 -0.04 -38.51
C THR A 45 -10.96 0.77 -37.47
N GLY A 46 -10.72 2.09 -37.42
CA GLY A 46 -11.38 3.00 -36.46
C GLY A 46 -10.50 3.42 -35.29
N ALA A 47 -11.10 4.02 -34.29
CA ALA A 47 -10.40 4.36 -33.07
C ALA A 47 -10.05 3.10 -32.27
N THR A 48 -8.82 3.04 -31.77
CA THR A 48 -8.32 1.85 -31.06
C THR A 48 -7.75 2.20 -29.71
N LEU A 49 -7.84 1.26 -28.76
CA LEU A 49 -7.16 1.29 -27.48
C LEU A 49 -6.05 0.23 -27.48
N SER A 50 -4.80 0.66 -27.32
CA SER A 50 -3.67 -0.27 -27.35
C SER A 50 -3.72 -1.27 -26.20
N THR A 51 -3.16 -2.48 -26.43
CA THR A 51 -3.01 -3.53 -25.41
C THR A 51 -2.34 -3.02 -24.12
N ARG A 52 -1.30 -2.18 -24.26
CA ARG A 52 -0.65 -1.57 -23.10
C ARG A 52 -1.61 -0.69 -22.29
N ALA A 53 -2.44 0.13 -22.96
CA ALA A 53 -3.38 1.01 -22.29
C ALA A 53 -4.52 0.20 -21.66
N ALA A 54 -5.06 -0.80 -22.34
CA ALA A 54 -6.09 -1.69 -21.80
C ALA A 54 -5.60 -2.43 -20.56
N THR A 55 -4.39 -3.00 -20.61
CA THR A 55 -3.77 -3.70 -19.48
C THR A 55 -3.52 -2.76 -18.30
N GLY A 56 -2.98 -1.56 -18.56
CA GLY A 56 -2.72 -0.58 -17.50
C GLY A 56 -4.00 -0.04 -16.84
N LEU A 57 -5.05 0.21 -17.62
CA LEU A 57 -6.34 0.64 -17.08
C LEU A 57 -6.99 -0.46 -16.25
N LEU A 58 -6.99 -1.71 -16.73
CA LEU A 58 -7.52 -2.83 -15.95
C LEU A 58 -6.73 -3.03 -14.66
N TYR A 59 -5.39 -2.91 -14.70
CA TYR A 59 -4.58 -2.94 -13.48
C TYR A 59 -4.99 -1.85 -12.48
N GLY A 60 -5.23 -0.62 -12.94
CA GLY A 60 -5.72 0.47 -12.08
C GLY A 60 -7.06 0.13 -11.42
N ILE A 61 -8.01 -0.44 -12.19
CA ILE A 61 -9.31 -0.85 -11.65
C ILE A 61 -9.15 -1.92 -10.56
N ILE A 62 -8.42 -2.99 -10.82
CA ILE A 62 -8.26 -4.08 -9.84
C ILE A 62 -7.44 -3.66 -8.61
N SER A 63 -6.51 -2.72 -8.77
CA SER A 63 -5.70 -2.18 -7.67
C SER A 63 -6.54 -1.33 -6.73
N ASP A 64 -7.26 -0.34 -7.25
CA ASP A 64 -8.06 0.60 -6.45
C ASP A 64 -9.27 -0.08 -5.78
N THR A 65 -9.81 -1.12 -6.42
CA THR A 65 -11.00 -1.85 -5.95
C THR A 65 -10.67 -3.15 -5.22
N ASN A 66 -9.41 -3.37 -4.86
CA ASN A 66 -8.95 -4.63 -4.27
C ASN A 66 -9.48 -5.85 -5.06
N ARG A 67 -9.16 -5.92 -6.35
CA ARG A 67 -9.63 -6.99 -7.28
C ARG A 67 -11.16 -7.06 -7.38
N LEU A 68 -11.81 -5.91 -7.45
CA LEU A 68 -13.29 -5.75 -7.53
C LEU A 68 -14.03 -6.27 -6.28
N THR A 69 -13.33 -6.49 -5.17
CA THR A 69 -13.94 -6.99 -3.92
C THR A 69 -14.27 -5.89 -2.92
N ARG A 70 -13.77 -4.66 -3.13
CA ARG A 70 -13.96 -3.55 -2.21
C ARG A 70 -14.06 -2.22 -2.93
N GLY A 71 -15.14 -1.49 -2.65
CA GLY A 71 -15.37 -0.16 -3.22
C GLY A 71 -15.70 -0.16 -4.72
N ALA A 72 -15.85 -1.35 -5.35
CA ALA A 72 -16.21 -1.46 -6.75
C ALA A 72 -17.68 -1.12 -6.97
N SER A 73 -17.96 -0.44 -8.08
CA SER A 73 -19.29 -0.11 -8.58
C SER A 73 -19.62 -0.92 -9.85
N ALA A 74 -20.86 -0.89 -10.30
CA ALA A 74 -21.25 -1.51 -11.56
C ALA A 74 -20.46 -0.95 -12.77
N ALA A 75 -20.05 0.32 -12.70
CA ALA A 75 -19.24 0.95 -13.74
C ALA A 75 -17.83 0.33 -13.84
N ASP A 76 -17.22 -0.04 -12.69
CA ASP A 76 -15.90 -0.69 -12.68
C ASP A 76 -15.94 -2.08 -13.33
N PHE A 77 -17.03 -2.84 -13.12
CA PHE A 77 -17.24 -4.12 -13.80
C PHE A 77 -17.46 -3.94 -15.30
N ALA A 78 -18.26 -2.94 -15.71
CA ALA A 78 -18.48 -2.64 -17.11
C ALA A 78 -17.19 -2.20 -17.82
N ALA A 79 -16.39 -1.34 -17.17
CA ALA A 79 -15.08 -0.92 -17.66
C ALA A 79 -14.12 -2.11 -17.81
N GLY A 80 -14.09 -3.01 -16.82
CA GLY A 80 -13.28 -4.24 -16.87
C GLY A 80 -13.70 -5.13 -18.05
N ALA A 81 -14.99 -5.33 -18.26
CA ALA A 81 -15.49 -6.11 -19.38
C ALA A 81 -15.16 -5.49 -20.75
N TYR A 82 -15.19 -4.16 -20.86
CA TYR A 82 -14.80 -3.44 -22.08
C TYR A 82 -13.29 -3.60 -22.36
N LEU A 83 -12.44 -3.51 -21.34
CA LEU A 83 -10.97 -3.56 -21.48
C LEU A 83 -10.46 -4.97 -21.77
N GLN A 84 -11.12 -6.01 -21.21
CA GLN A 84 -10.63 -7.39 -21.20
C GLN A 84 -10.14 -7.92 -22.56
N PRO A 85 -10.84 -7.67 -23.69
CA PRO A 85 -10.38 -8.18 -24.99
C PRO A 85 -9.01 -7.68 -25.44
N GLY A 86 -8.57 -6.52 -24.93
CA GLY A 86 -7.29 -5.90 -25.22
C GLY A 86 -6.21 -6.14 -24.16
N VAL A 87 -6.48 -6.94 -23.13
CA VAL A 87 -5.56 -7.14 -22.01
C VAL A 87 -4.50 -8.20 -22.32
N ASP A 88 -3.26 -7.87 -22.08
CA ASP A 88 -2.16 -8.83 -22.02
C ASP A 88 -2.12 -9.44 -20.61
N GLU A 89 -2.62 -10.67 -20.48
CA GLU A 89 -2.79 -11.36 -19.20
C GLU A 89 -1.44 -11.63 -18.51
N ASP A 90 -0.39 -11.99 -19.28
CA ASP A 90 0.94 -12.24 -18.72
C ASP A 90 1.56 -10.97 -18.14
N ASN A 91 1.38 -9.84 -18.83
CA ASN A 91 1.80 -8.54 -18.30
C ASN A 91 0.97 -8.11 -17.10
N LEU A 92 -0.34 -8.33 -17.15
CA LEU A 92 -1.23 -7.99 -16.04
C LEU A 92 -0.85 -8.79 -14.78
N GLU A 93 -0.64 -10.09 -14.89
CA GLU A 93 -0.21 -10.95 -13.79
C GLU A 93 1.13 -10.46 -13.20
N ARG A 94 2.10 -10.17 -14.06
CA ARG A 94 3.44 -9.70 -13.64
C ARG A 94 3.42 -8.38 -12.87
N ILE A 95 2.53 -7.44 -13.24
CA ILE A 95 2.41 -6.15 -12.53
C ILE A 95 1.49 -6.23 -11.32
N ALA A 96 0.48 -7.11 -11.34
CA ALA A 96 -0.47 -7.27 -10.24
C ALA A 96 0.08 -8.16 -9.11
N ASP A 97 0.99 -9.08 -9.45
CA ASP A 97 1.61 -10.01 -8.49
C ASP A 97 3.11 -10.14 -8.78
N PRO A 98 3.88 -9.08 -8.52
CA PRO A 98 5.31 -9.08 -8.80
C PRO A 98 6.04 -10.12 -7.95
N ALA A 99 7.08 -10.73 -8.55
CA ALA A 99 7.91 -11.70 -7.86
C ALA A 99 8.47 -11.12 -6.54
N VAL A 100 8.27 -11.85 -5.46
CA VAL A 100 8.75 -11.47 -4.13
C VAL A 100 10.25 -11.77 -4.04
N SER A 101 11.05 -10.80 -3.61
CA SER A 101 12.49 -11.02 -3.42
C SER A 101 12.77 -11.97 -2.27
N THR A 102 13.92 -12.66 -2.32
CA THR A 102 14.37 -13.53 -1.21
C THR A 102 14.40 -12.76 0.11
N GLU A 103 14.90 -11.53 0.09
CA GLU A 103 14.94 -10.67 1.28
C GLU A 103 13.55 -10.36 1.83
N ALA A 104 12.58 -10.03 0.97
CA ALA A 104 11.21 -9.79 1.41
C ALA A 104 10.59 -11.03 2.05
N LEU A 105 10.88 -12.24 1.52
CA LEU A 105 10.48 -13.50 2.14
C LEU A 105 11.14 -13.71 3.50
N ASP A 106 12.44 -13.44 3.62
CA ASP A 106 13.18 -13.56 4.88
C ASP A 106 12.67 -12.57 5.93
N VAL A 107 12.34 -11.32 5.52
CA VAL A 107 11.74 -10.32 6.41
C VAL A 107 10.35 -10.76 6.86
N LYS A 108 9.50 -11.26 5.96
CA LYS A 108 8.20 -11.82 6.31
C LYS A 108 8.33 -12.99 7.29
N ALA A 109 9.27 -13.91 7.05
CA ALA A 109 9.51 -15.04 7.95
C ALA A 109 9.94 -14.58 9.36
N ARG A 110 10.84 -13.59 9.46
CA ARG A 110 11.24 -12.99 10.74
C ARG A 110 10.06 -12.28 11.41
N ALA A 111 9.26 -11.53 10.66
CA ALA A 111 8.08 -10.86 11.18
C ALA A 111 7.06 -11.85 11.75
N ILE A 112 6.82 -12.96 11.06
CA ILE A 112 5.90 -14.01 11.52
C ILE A 112 6.45 -14.69 12.78
N ALA A 113 7.74 -15.02 12.82
CA ALA A 113 8.36 -15.73 13.94
C ALA A 113 8.52 -14.86 15.18
N GLY A 114 8.90 -13.58 14.99
CA GLY A 114 9.20 -12.63 16.07
C GLY A 114 8.02 -11.77 16.53
N ARG A 115 6.79 -12.04 16.03
CA ARG A 115 5.65 -11.24 16.40
C ARG A 115 5.27 -11.38 17.87
N GLU A 116 5.04 -10.27 18.50
CA GLU A 116 4.34 -10.20 19.79
C GLU A 116 2.86 -9.88 19.53
N VAL A 117 1.96 -10.53 20.28
CA VAL A 117 0.51 -10.28 20.17
C VAL A 117 -0.03 -9.94 21.54
N ARG A 118 -0.68 -8.78 21.65
CA ARG A 118 -1.38 -8.33 22.85
C ARG A 118 -2.83 -7.97 22.49
N GLY A 119 -3.77 -8.79 22.93
CA GLY A 119 -5.17 -8.65 22.54
C GLY A 119 -5.35 -8.83 21.02
N SER A 120 -5.81 -7.78 20.35
CA SER A 120 -6.03 -7.74 18.90
C SER A 120 -4.93 -7.01 18.13
N PHE A 121 -3.80 -6.71 18.78
CA PHE A 121 -2.68 -6.01 18.18
C PHE A 121 -1.45 -6.89 18.08
N ALA A 122 -0.66 -6.69 17.03
CA ALA A 122 0.62 -7.35 16.87
C ALA A 122 1.71 -6.32 16.58
N VAL A 123 2.88 -6.54 17.15
CA VAL A 123 4.12 -5.81 16.83
C VAL A 123 5.21 -6.81 16.53
N SER A 124 6.04 -6.52 15.53
CA SER A 124 7.19 -7.38 15.21
C SER A 124 8.41 -6.57 14.84
N ASP A 125 9.52 -6.82 15.51
CA ASP A 125 10.84 -6.32 15.13
C ASP A 125 11.55 -7.34 14.24
N VAL A 126 11.81 -6.95 12.99
CA VAL A 126 12.49 -7.80 12.02
C VAL A 126 14.02 -7.60 12.02
N GLY A 127 14.54 -6.75 12.92
CA GLY A 127 15.96 -6.43 12.99
C GLY A 127 16.47 -5.71 11.73
N ARG A 128 17.72 -5.98 11.33
CA ARG A 128 18.33 -5.32 10.18
C ARG A 128 17.74 -5.80 8.86
N VAL A 129 17.52 -4.84 7.95
CA VAL A 129 17.06 -5.07 6.58
C VAL A 129 17.95 -4.34 5.58
N SER A 130 18.17 -4.88 4.39
CA SER A 130 18.87 -4.19 3.30
C SER A 130 17.87 -3.42 2.40
N ASN A 131 16.60 -3.83 2.40
CA ASN A 131 15.52 -3.15 1.68
C ASN A 131 14.37 -2.81 2.63
N VAL A 132 14.12 -1.52 2.83
CA VAL A 132 13.04 -1.02 3.69
C VAL A 132 11.65 -1.35 3.16
N ASP A 133 11.48 -1.55 1.84
CA ASP A 133 10.21 -1.89 1.23
C ASP A 133 9.70 -3.29 1.63
N ALA A 134 10.55 -4.12 2.23
CA ALA A 134 10.16 -5.41 2.78
C ALA A 134 9.35 -5.28 4.08
N ILE A 135 9.52 -4.18 4.84
CA ILE A 135 8.83 -3.94 6.11
C ILE A 135 7.31 -3.78 5.90
N PRO A 136 6.82 -2.89 5.01
CA PRO A 136 5.39 -2.80 4.73
C PRO A 136 4.80 -4.09 4.17
N GLN A 137 5.54 -4.85 3.36
CA GLN A 137 5.08 -6.15 2.86
C GLN A 137 4.88 -7.18 3.98
N ALA A 138 5.73 -7.15 5.01
CA ALA A 138 5.57 -7.99 6.20
C ALA A 138 4.36 -7.54 7.04
N ALA A 139 4.09 -6.24 7.14
CA ALA A 139 2.91 -5.72 7.84
C ALA A 139 1.60 -6.11 7.11
N ASP A 140 1.59 -6.10 5.76
CA ASP A 140 0.46 -6.55 4.96
C ASP A 140 0.16 -8.03 5.17
N GLU A 141 1.18 -8.87 5.38
CA GLU A 141 1.02 -10.29 5.70
C GLU A 141 0.46 -10.48 7.12
N LEU A 142 1.07 -9.84 8.12
CA LEU A 142 0.71 -10.04 9.53
C LEU A 142 -0.69 -9.53 9.89
N VAL A 143 -1.18 -8.47 9.25
CA VAL A 143 -2.55 -7.99 9.51
C VAL A 143 -3.61 -8.99 9.08
N GLY A 144 -3.23 -10.02 8.30
CA GLY A 144 -4.05 -11.17 7.92
C GLY A 144 -4.22 -12.21 9.02
N LEU A 145 -3.45 -12.15 10.11
CA LEU A 145 -3.51 -13.12 11.19
C LEU A 145 -4.89 -13.08 11.89
N GLU A 146 -5.46 -14.26 12.12
CA GLU A 146 -6.73 -14.40 12.83
C GLU A 146 -6.65 -13.78 14.23
N GLY A 147 -7.64 -12.96 14.58
CA GLY A 147 -7.71 -12.25 15.86
C GLY A 147 -6.89 -10.97 15.91
N VAL A 148 -6.03 -10.68 14.92
CA VAL A 148 -5.27 -9.44 14.83
C VAL A 148 -6.01 -8.42 13.95
N THR A 149 -6.18 -7.21 14.46
CA THR A 149 -6.86 -6.13 13.74
C THR A 149 -5.95 -4.95 13.42
N ALA A 150 -4.85 -4.79 14.15
CA ALA A 150 -3.82 -3.81 13.84
C ALA A 150 -2.43 -4.39 14.08
N VAL A 151 -1.46 -3.99 13.26
CA VAL A 151 -0.10 -4.47 13.31
C VAL A 151 0.89 -3.36 13.01
N VAL A 152 2.05 -3.41 13.69
CA VAL A 152 3.22 -2.61 13.33
C VAL A 152 4.41 -3.54 13.17
N VAL A 153 5.11 -3.40 12.05
CA VAL A 153 6.41 -4.04 11.81
C VAL A 153 7.48 -2.96 11.82
N LEU A 154 8.56 -3.22 12.52
CA LEU A 154 9.72 -2.33 12.58
C LEU A 154 10.98 -3.07 12.15
N GLY A 155 11.88 -2.35 11.49
CA GLY A 155 13.17 -2.85 11.03
C GLY A 155 14.18 -1.73 10.91
N GLU A 156 15.45 -2.07 10.92
CA GLU A 156 16.56 -1.10 10.90
C GLU A 156 17.34 -1.18 9.60
N ARG A 157 17.61 -0.01 9.03
CA ARG A 157 18.57 0.14 7.93
C ARG A 157 19.47 1.33 8.18
N GLU A 158 20.78 1.10 8.14
CA GLU A 158 21.80 2.15 8.25
C GLU A 158 21.61 3.05 9.49
N GLY A 159 21.28 2.43 10.65
CA GLY A 159 21.04 3.13 11.91
C GLY A 159 19.62 3.76 12.05
N THR A 160 18.85 3.83 10.98
CA THR A 160 17.47 4.33 11.01
C THR A 160 16.49 3.19 11.24
N VAL A 161 15.61 3.33 12.23
CA VAL A 161 14.48 2.42 12.45
C VAL A 161 13.30 2.86 11.61
N HIS A 162 12.81 1.97 10.77
CA HIS A 162 11.63 2.19 9.95
C HIS A 162 10.43 1.44 10.54
N LEU A 163 9.28 2.10 10.54
CA LEU A 163 8.01 1.58 11.04
C LEU A 163 7.01 1.47 9.91
N SER A 164 6.26 0.39 9.86
CA SER A 164 5.12 0.26 8.96
C SER A 164 3.94 -0.35 9.69
N GLY A 165 2.82 0.36 9.72
CA GLY A 165 1.60 -0.05 10.40
C GLY A 165 0.45 -0.30 9.43
N ARG A 166 -0.40 -1.28 9.80
CA ARG A 166 -1.65 -1.61 9.12
C ARG A 166 -2.77 -1.77 10.13
N SER A 167 -3.96 -1.30 9.79
CA SER A 167 -5.16 -1.50 10.60
C SER A 167 -6.35 -1.96 9.76
N ARG A 168 -7.09 -2.92 10.28
CA ARG A 168 -8.43 -3.33 9.83
C ARG A 168 -9.52 -2.87 10.77
N ASP A 169 -9.14 -2.27 11.90
CA ASP A 169 -10.05 -1.75 12.94
C ASP A 169 -10.26 -0.24 12.71
N ASP A 170 -11.50 0.16 12.46
CA ASP A 170 -11.85 1.57 12.25
C ASP A 170 -11.67 2.43 13.51
N ARG A 171 -11.50 1.79 14.69
CA ARG A 171 -11.22 2.45 15.97
C ARG A 171 -9.74 2.76 16.17
N VAL A 172 -8.85 2.20 15.35
CA VAL A 172 -7.40 2.44 15.40
C VAL A 172 -6.98 3.23 14.17
N HIS A 173 -6.70 4.50 14.35
CA HIS A 173 -6.15 5.35 13.28
C HIS A 173 -4.64 5.18 13.23
N MET A 174 -4.14 4.31 12.35
CA MET A 174 -2.74 3.88 12.33
C MET A 174 -1.75 5.02 12.26
N GLY A 175 -2.02 6.07 11.45
CA GLY A 175 -1.13 7.22 11.34
C GLY A 175 -0.97 7.95 12.68
N ARG A 176 -2.06 8.15 13.43
CA ARG A 176 -2.02 8.80 14.76
C ARG A 176 -1.37 7.91 15.81
N ALA A 177 -1.63 6.61 15.78
CA ALA A 177 -1.01 5.67 16.71
C ALA A 177 0.52 5.69 16.55
N LEU A 178 1.04 5.66 15.33
CA LEU A 178 2.48 5.78 15.08
C LEU A 178 3.03 7.14 15.51
N GLU A 179 2.33 8.24 15.20
CA GLU A 179 2.71 9.58 15.63
C GLU A 179 2.76 9.70 17.15
N ALA A 180 1.76 9.13 17.88
CA ALA A 180 1.74 9.12 19.33
C ALA A 180 2.88 8.30 19.95
N ALA A 181 3.26 7.18 19.31
CA ALA A 181 4.32 6.32 19.81
C ALA A 181 5.72 6.95 19.75
N VAL A 182 5.96 7.84 18.76
CA VAL A 182 7.30 8.39 18.51
C VAL A 182 7.37 9.92 18.53
N GLY A 183 6.25 10.62 18.79
CA GLY A 183 6.16 12.08 18.64
C GLY A 183 7.02 12.89 19.62
N ASP A 184 7.50 12.31 20.71
CA ASP A 184 8.41 12.88 21.69
C ASP A 184 9.88 12.45 21.48
N VAL A 185 10.14 11.66 20.44
CA VAL A 185 11.50 11.15 20.15
C VAL A 185 12.20 12.10 19.17
N ASP A 186 13.39 12.55 19.53
CA ASP A 186 14.19 13.40 18.64
C ASP A 186 14.53 12.64 17.35
N ASP A 187 14.57 13.35 16.22
CA ASP A 187 14.80 12.81 14.87
C ASP A 187 13.84 11.69 14.45
N ALA A 188 12.65 11.63 15.08
CA ALA A 188 11.58 10.75 14.66
C ALA A 188 10.51 11.47 13.86
N SER A 189 9.92 10.76 12.92
CA SER A 189 8.74 11.21 12.19
C SER A 189 7.82 10.04 11.90
N ALA A 190 6.52 10.22 12.08
CA ALA A 190 5.53 9.23 11.74
C ALA A 190 4.24 9.90 11.30
N GLY A 191 3.39 9.17 10.59
CA GLY A 191 2.10 9.64 10.15
C GLY A 191 1.41 8.65 9.21
N GLY A 192 0.29 9.08 8.63
CA GLY A 192 -0.45 8.25 7.70
C GLY A 192 -1.95 8.44 7.79
N HIS A 193 -2.67 7.44 7.32
CA HIS A 193 -4.13 7.40 7.27
C HIS A 193 -4.70 6.42 8.29
N ALA A 194 -6.02 6.31 8.35
CA ALA A 194 -6.69 5.44 9.31
C ALA A 194 -6.21 3.98 9.23
N ARG A 195 -5.99 3.45 8.02
CA ARG A 195 -5.69 2.03 7.81
C ARG A 195 -4.22 1.71 7.57
N MET A 196 -3.39 2.71 7.32
CA MET A 196 -1.96 2.53 7.09
C MET A 196 -1.18 3.74 7.57
N GLY A 197 -0.01 3.47 8.10
CA GLY A 197 0.93 4.50 8.54
C GLY A 197 2.35 4.03 8.38
N GLY A 198 3.26 4.98 8.39
CA GLY A 198 4.70 4.75 8.36
C GLY A 198 5.40 5.73 9.28
N GLY A 199 6.61 5.39 9.66
CA GLY A 199 7.45 6.27 10.47
C GLY A 199 8.91 5.86 10.38
N GLN A 200 9.74 6.74 10.88
CA GLN A 200 11.18 6.49 11.01
C GLN A 200 11.71 7.19 12.26
N ILE A 201 12.72 6.58 12.86
CA ILE A 201 13.51 7.15 13.94
C ILE A 201 14.95 7.17 13.43
N GLY A 202 15.52 8.37 13.28
CA GLY A 202 16.86 8.56 12.78
C GLY A 202 17.94 8.03 13.73
N PRO A 203 19.19 7.87 13.26
CA PRO A 203 20.32 7.55 14.11
C PRO A 203 20.55 8.72 15.06
N GLN A 204 20.68 8.44 16.34
CA GLN A 204 21.05 9.44 17.34
C GLN A 204 22.57 9.63 17.31
N ILE A 205 23.02 10.85 17.04
CA ILE A 205 24.43 11.19 17.07
C ILE A 205 24.82 11.52 18.52
N THR A 206 25.69 10.73 19.13
CA THR A 206 26.27 11.06 20.43
C THR A 206 27.21 12.25 20.31
N ALA A 207 27.47 12.93 21.44
CA ALA A 207 28.31 14.14 21.49
C ALA A 207 29.76 13.92 21.01
N ASP A 208 30.22 12.67 20.86
CA ASP A 208 31.51 12.29 20.30
C ASP A 208 31.47 11.96 18.79
N GLY A 209 30.30 12.11 18.13
CA GLY A 209 30.14 11.87 16.70
C GLY A 209 30.03 10.40 16.31
N SER A 210 29.91 9.48 17.27
CA SER A 210 29.54 8.10 16.97
C SER A 210 28.03 7.98 16.71
N GLU A 211 27.68 7.26 15.66
CA GLU A 211 26.26 6.85 15.42
C GLU A 211 25.94 5.78 16.47
N ASP A 212 25.23 6.17 17.52
CA ASP A 212 24.80 5.22 18.53
C ASP A 212 23.29 4.94 18.43
N ILE A 213 22.91 3.77 18.93
CA ILE A 213 21.59 3.16 18.97
C ILE A 213 20.52 4.21 19.38
N PRO A 214 19.32 4.19 18.81
CA PRO A 214 18.23 5.08 19.20
C PRO A 214 18.11 5.19 20.72
N VAL A 215 17.98 6.40 21.25
CA VAL A 215 17.81 6.65 22.70
C VAL A 215 16.61 5.88 23.25
N LEU A 216 15.62 5.61 22.39
CA LEU A 216 14.49 4.74 22.70
C LEU A 216 14.88 3.26 22.52
N GLY A 217 14.89 2.51 23.62
CA GLY A 217 15.13 1.06 23.59
C GLY A 217 14.08 0.32 22.74
N ARG A 218 14.48 -0.78 22.07
CA ARG A 218 13.56 -1.57 21.24
C ARG A 218 12.35 -2.09 22.01
N GLU A 219 12.53 -2.56 23.22
CA GLU A 219 11.43 -3.04 24.08
C GLU A 219 10.48 -1.88 24.44
N GLU A 220 11.03 -0.73 24.80
CA GLU A 220 10.24 0.46 25.11
C GLU A 220 9.45 0.95 23.90
N LEU A 221 10.02 0.94 22.69
CA LEU A 221 9.32 1.28 21.46
C LEU A 221 8.16 0.31 21.19
N ILE A 222 8.38 -0.98 21.40
CA ILE A 222 7.32 -2.00 21.23
C ILE A 222 6.17 -1.74 22.23
N ASP A 223 6.46 -1.45 23.49
CA ASP A 223 5.47 -1.13 24.49
C ASP A 223 4.68 0.13 24.12
N ARG A 224 5.34 1.21 23.71
CA ARG A 224 4.70 2.44 23.25
C ARG A 224 3.79 2.20 22.04
N LEU A 225 4.18 1.34 21.09
CA LEU A 225 3.37 0.98 19.94
C LEU A 225 2.08 0.25 20.35
N PHE A 226 2.15 -0.67 21.32
CA PHE A 226 0.97 -1.32 21.85
C PHE A 226 0.05 -0.35 22.58
N ASP A 227 0.60 0.50 23.44
CA ASP A 227 -0.16 1.48 24.22
C ASP A 227 -0.85 2.50 23.29
N SER A 228 -0.17 2.96 22.25
CA SER A 228 -0.73 3.90 21.29
C SER A 228 -1.87 3.31 20.45
N MET A 229 -1.78 2.05 20.05
CA MET A 229 -2.86 1.36 19.35
C MET A 229 -4.08 1.12 20.26
N ASP A 230 -3.87 0.88 21.55
CA ASP A 230 -4.98 0.71 22.52
C ASP A 230 -5.61 2.07 22.89
N GLY A 231 -4.84 3.13 22.97
CA GLY A 231 -5.30 4.49 23.26
C GLY A 231 -6.13 5.14 22.14
N GLU A 232 -6.09 4.62 20.93
CA GLU A 232 -6.90 5.07 19.78
C GLU A 232 -8.30 4.41 19.72
N ARG A 233 -8.63 3.49 20.65
CA ARG A 233 -9.94 2.83 20.72
C ARG A 233 -11.07 3.71 21.25
#